data_8a993bd560c933ee502ee6b6366c03c9
#
_entry.id   8a993bd560c933ee502ee6b6366c03c9
#
_cell.length_a   1.000
_cell.length_b   1.000
_cell.length_c   1.000
_cell.angle_alpha   90.00
_cell.angle_beta   90.00
_cell.angle_gamma   90.00
#
_symmetry.space_group_name_H-M   'P 1'
#
loop_
_entity.id
_entity.type
_entity.pdbx_description
1 polymer ?
#
loop_
_entity_poly.entity_id
_entity_poly.type
_entity_poly.pdbx_seq_one_letter_code
_entity_poly.pdbx_strand_id
1 'polypeptide(L)'
;MKILLASLLIFISFSSNAMTGNELYEKFNEYKKVNQNTIDIAFAAGMYAGYVDGAVDTFQVLDILCPSSLVTRGQLIDTVGKFLENNPEVRHKAASSLVYNALKDIFSCKKE
;
A
#
# COMPACT_ATOMS: atom_id res chain seq x y z
N MET A 1 43.74 13.08 -14.96
CA MET A 1 42.69 12.15 -15.43
C MET A 1 42.05 11.30 -14.34
N LYS A 2 42.79 10.92 -13.31
CA LYS A 2 42.21 10.14 -12.18
C LYS A 2 41.23 10.93 -11.30
N ILE A 3 41.31 12.25 -11.31
CA ILE A 3 40.47 13.16 -10.51
C ILE A 3 39.11 13.38 -11.15
N LEU A 4 38.99 13.26 -12.48
CA LEU A 4 37.73 13.42 -13.21
C LEU A 4 36.79 12.23 -13.08
N LEU A 5 37.30 11.03 -12.79
CA LEU A 5 36.50 9.83 -12.54
C LEU A 5 35.95 9.78 -11.12
N ALA A 6 36.58 10.43 -10.16
CA ALA A 6 36.13 10.50 -8.78
C ALA A 6 35.00 11.52 -8.57
N SER A 7 34.90 12.54 -9.46
CA SER A 7 33.83 13.55 -9.34
C SER A 7 32.52 13.17 -10.03
N LEU A 8 32.49 12.06 -10.74
CA LEU A 8 31.28 11.58 -11.41
C LEU A 8 30.46 10.60 -10.54
N LEU A 9 30.97 10.27 -9.35
CA LEU A 9 30.22 9.60 -8.31
C LEU A 9 29.54 10.61 -7.38
N ILE A 10 28.97 11.66 -7.95
CA ILE A 10 27.93 12.42 -7.27
C ILE A 10 26.73 11.45 -7.23
N PHE A 11 26.64 10.77 -6.11
CA PHE A 11 25.46 9.99 -5.76
C PHE A 11 24.25 10.91 -5.89
N ILE A 12 23.51 10.76 -6.98
CA ILE A 12 22.14 11.22 -7.02
C ILE A 12 21.44 10.33 -6.00
N SER A 13 21.43 10.78 -4.75
CA SER A 13 20.62 10.16 -3.71
C SER A 13 19.18 10.44 -4.10
N PHE A 14 18.61 9.56 -4.94
CA PHE A 14 17.18 9.51 -5.07
C PHE A 14 16.66 9.05 -3.71
N SER A 15 16.20 9.99 -2.90
CA SER A 15 15.40 9.64 -1.74
C SER A 15 14.10 9.06 -2.26
N SER A 16 14.05 7.71 -2.42
CA SER A 16 12.81 7.01 -2.67
C SER A 16 12.02 7.01 -1.38
N ASN A 17 11.06 7.93 -1.28
CA ASN A 17 10.12 7.92 -0.17
C ASN A 17 9.11 6.79 -0.39
N ALA A 18 8.96 5.90 0.61
CA ALA A 18 7.88 4.93 0.62
C ALA A 18 6.52 5.64 0.62
N MET A 19 5.52 5.05 -0.01
CA MET A 19 4.16 5.58 -0.01
C MET A 19 3.65 5.73 1.42
N THR A 20 3.03 6.88 1.71
CA THR A 20 2.39 7.15 3.00
C THR A 20 0.92 6.72 2.99
N GLY A 21 0.35 6.62 4.18
CA GLY A 21 -1.10 6.39 4.32
C GLY A 21 -1.95 7.49 3.70
N ASN A 22 -1.50 8.75 3.75
CA ASN A 22 -2.20 9.86 3.09
C ASN A 22 -2.27 9.66 1.57
N GLU A 23 -1.17 9.28 0.94
CA GLU A 23 -1.13 9.00 -0.50
C GLU A 23 -2.00 7.79 -0.86
N LEU A 24 -1.97 6.74 -0.04
CA LEU A 24 -2.83 5.58 -0.26
C LEU A 24 -4.31 5.93 -0.07
N TYR A 25 -4.63 6.77 0.90
CA TYR A 25 -6.00 7.22 1.15
C TYR A 25 -6.55 8.07 -0.01
N GLU A 26 -5.74 8.95 -0.60
CA GLU A 26 -6.12 9.68 -1.81
C GLU A 26 -6.49 8.72 -2.95
N LYS A 27 -5.69 7.68 -3.16
CA LYS A 27 -5.96 6.66 -4.17
C LYS A 27 -7.20 5.82 -3.85
N PHE A 28 -7.47 5.56 -2.59
CA PHE A 28 -8.72 4.92 -2.17
C PHE A 28 -9.95 5.79 -2.50
N ASN A 29 -9.87 7.08 -2.30
CA ASN A 29 -10.95 7.99 -2.67
C ASN A 29 -11.24 7.97 -4.18
N GLU A 30 -10.21 7.87 -5.01
CA GLU A 30 -10.38 7.70 -6.46
C GLU A 30 -10.95 6.30 -6.80
N TYR A 31 -10.52 5.27 -6.08
CA TYR A 31 -11.06 3.91 -6.22
C TYR A 31 -12.58 3.88 -5.99
N LYS A 32 -13.08 4.61 -5.00
CA LYS A 32 -14.52 4.69 -4.74
C LYS A 32 -15.30 5.35 -5.88
N LYS A 33 -14.65 6.11 -6.75
CA LYS A 33 -15.26 6.81 -7.89
C LYS A 33 -15.16 6.03 -9.21
N VAL A 34 -14.76 4.78 -9.18
CA VAL A 34 -14.45 3.99 -10.39
C VAL A 34 -15.58 3.95 -11.42
N ASN A 35 -16.82 4.18 -11.00
CA ASN A 35 -17.98 4.25 -11.89
C ASN A 35 -18.06 5.53 -12.73
N GLN A 36 -17.15 6.50 -12.55
CA GLN A 36 -17.16 7.78 -13.26
C GLN A 36 -16.29 7.78 -14.52
N ASN A 37 -15.71 6.64 -14.90
CA ASN A 37 -15.10 6.36 -16.21
C ASN A 37 -14.10 7.41 -16.76
N THR A 38 -13.21 7.95 -15.92
CA THR A 38 -12.05 8.68 -16.41
C THR A 38 -10.80 7.83 -16.30
N ILE A 39 -9.84 8.02 -17.20
CA ILE A 39 -8.56 7.30 -17.21
C ILE A 39 -7.80 7.57 -15.91
N ASP A 40 -7.82 8.80 -15.41
CA ASP A 40 -7.11 9.17 -14.18
C ASP A 40 -7.68 8.43 -12.95
N ILE A 41 -9.00 8.32 -12.85
CA ILE A 41 -9.67 7.57 -11.79
C ILE A 41 -9.35 6.09 -11.89
N ALA A 42 -9.40 5.51 -13.09
CA ALA A 42 -9.08 4.10 -13.30
C ALA A 42 -7.62 3.78 -12.94
N PHE A 43 -6.70 4.67 -13.29
CA PHE A 43 -5.28 4.53 -12.96
C PHE A 43 -5.05 4.56 -11.44
N ALA A 44 -5.60 5.57 -10.76
CA ALA A 44 -5.47 5.70 -9.31
C ALA A 44 -6.13 4.53 -8.57
N ALA A 45 -7.29 4.08 -9.04
CA ALA A 45 -7.97 2.90 -8.51
C ALA A 45 -7.12 1.63 -8.66
N GLY A 46 -6.50 1.45 -9.82
CA GLY A 46 -5.57 0.34 -10.07
C GLY A 46 -4.32 0.40 -9.18
N MET A 47 -3.78 1.57 -8.95
CA MET A 47 -2.65 1.77 -8.04
C MET A 47 -3.02 1.42 -6.61
N TYR A 48 -4.20 1.83 -6.15
CA TYR A 48 -4.70 1.49 -4.82
C TYR A 48 -4.86 -0.02 -4.66
N ALA A 49 -5.62 -0.64 -5.54
CA ALA A 49 -5.88 -2.07 -5.49
C ALA A 49 -4.59 -2.91 -5.61
N GLY A 50 -3.72 -2.55 -6.54
CA GLY A 50 -2.44 -3.22 -6.76
C GLY A 50 -1.49 -3.08 -5.58
N TYR A 51 -1.46 -1.91 -4.94
CA TYR A 51 -0.65 -1.70 -3.76
C TYR A 51 -1.10 -2.59 -2.60
N VAL A 52 -2.40 -2.60 -2.31
CA VAL A 52 -2.97 -3.43 -1.22
C VAL A 52 -2.73 -4.91 -1.52
N ASP A 53 -3.03 -5.37 -2.74
CA ASP A 53 -2.78 -6.75 -3.17
C ASP A 53 -1.32 -7.15 -3.00
N GLY A 54 -0.40 -6.32 -3.47
CA GLY A 54 1.04 -6.59 -3.37
C GLY A 54 1.53 -6.65 -1.93
N ALA A 55 1.04 -5.76 -1.07
CA ALA A 55 1.38 -5.77 0.34
C ALA A 55 0.84 -7.04 1.02
N VAL A 56 -0.40 -7.41 0.77
CA VAL A 56 -1.01 -8.63 1.31
C VAL A 56 -0.28 -9.88 0.83
N ASP A 57 0.01 -9.98 -0.47
CA ASP A 57 0.76 -11.11 -1.02
C ASP A 57 2.13 -11.26 -0.33
N THR A 58 2.82 -10.15 -0.09
CA THR A 58 4.09 -10.16 0.63
C THR A 58 3.92 -10.66 2.07
N PHE A 59 2.92 -10.16 2.78
CA PHE A 59 2.64 -10.60 4.15
C PHE A 59 2.22 -12.08 4.23
N GLN A 60 1.56 -12.60 3.20
CA GLN A 60 1.23 -14.03 3.11
C GLN A 60 2.48 -14.89 2.90
N VAL A 61 3.35 -14.48 2.00
CA VAL A 61 4.62 -15.18 1.74
C VAL A 61 5.50 -15.23 3.00
N LEU A 62 5.45 -14.18 3.81
CA LEU A 62 6.19 -14.09 5.07
C LEU A 62 5.47 -14.75 6.26
N ASP A 63 4.33 -15.39 6.05
CA ASP A 63 3.50 -15.99 7.11
C ASP A 63 3.07 -15.01 8.20
N ILE A 64 2.87 -13.76 7.83
CA ILE A 64 2.42 -12.70 8.74
C ILE A 64 0.89 -12.55 8.70
N LEU A 65 0.29 -12.62 7.51
CA LEU A 65 -1.16 -12.62 7.32
C LEU A 65 -1.60 -13.92 6.64
N CYS A 66 -2.71 -14.48 7.11
CA CYS A 66 -3.27 -15.74 6.64
C CYS A 66 -4.79 -15.61 6.41
N PRO A 67 -5.23 -14.76 5.46
CA PRO A 67 -6.66 -14.72 5.12
C PRO A 67 -7.08 -16.07 4.53
N SER A 68 -8.29 -16.52 4.87
CA SER A 68 -8.80 -17.76 4.31
C SER A 68 -9.08 -17.61 2.81
N SER A 69 -9.15 -18.74 2.10
CA SER A 69 -9.49 -18.75 0.66
C SER A 69 -10.89 -18.20 0.35
N LEU A 70 -11.75 -18.04 1.36
CA LEU A 70 -13.08 -17.47 1.22
C LEU A 70 -13.07 -15.94 1.23
N VAL A 71 -11.98 -15.32 1.66
CA VAL A 71 -11.85 -13.86 1.68
C VAL A 71 -11.50 -13.37 0.27
N THR A 72 -12.32 -12.47 -0.25
CA THR A 72 -12.06 -11.89 -1.58
C THR A 72 -11.06 -10.75 -1.51
N ARG A 73 -10.39 -10.46 -2.63
CA ARG A 73 -9.53 -9.28 -2.77
C ARG A 73 -10.29 -7.99 -2.48
N GLY A 74 -11.53 -7.89 -2.97
CA GLY A 74 -12.38 -6.73 -2.71
C GLY A 74 -12.60 -6.49 -1.22
N GLN A 75 -12.81 -7.56 -0.44
CA GLN A 75 -12.96 -7.43 1.01
C GLN A 75 -11.69 -6.89 1.69
N LEU A 76 -10.52 -7.36 1.27
CA LEU A 76 -9.24 -6.86 1.79
C LEU A 76 -9.03 -5.38 1.43
N ILE A 77 -9.29 -5.04 0.17
CA ILE A 77 -9.17 -3.67 -0.35
C ILE A 77 -10.10 -2.71 0.39
N ASP A 78 -11.34 -3.09 0.59
CA ASP A 78 -12.35 -2.29 1.30
C ASP A 78 -12.01 -2.14 2.79
N THR A 79 -11.52 -3.21 3.41
CA THR A 79 -11.13 -3.20 4.83
C THR A 79 -9.98 -2.22 5.07
N VAL A 80 -8.97 -2.24 4.22
CA VAL A 80 -7.86 -1.28 4.29
C VAL A 80 -8.35 0.15 4.08
N GLY A 81 -9.21 0.38 3.09
CA GLY A 81 -9.76 1.70 2.81
C GLY A 81 -10.54 2.28 3.99
N LYS A 82 -11.39 1.48 4.60
CA LYS A 82 -12.14 1.87 5.80
C LYS A 82 -11.24 2.18 6.99
N PHE A 83 -10.18 1.40 7.16
CA PHE A 83 -9.19 1.67 8.20
C PHE A 83 -8.54 3.04 7.99
N LEU A 84 -8.11 3.35 6.78
CA LEU A 84 -7.52 4.67 6.46
C LEU A 84 -8.51 5.81 6.68
N GLU A 85 -9.76 5.61 6.29
CA GLU A 85 -10.82 6.59 6.46
C GLU A 85 -11.10 6.88 7.94
N ASN A 86 -11.13 5.85 8.77
CA ASN A 86 -11.48 5.95 10.19
C ASN A 86 -10.31 6.34 11.09
N ASN A 87 -9.09 6.34 10.59
CA ASN A 87 -7.88 6.59 11.37
C ASN A 87 -7.01 7.69 10.73
N PRO A 88 -7.53 8.92 10.61
CA PRO A 88 -6.78 10.01 9.97
C PRO A 88 -5.48 10.35 10.70
N GLU A 89 -5.40 10.09 11.99
CA GLU A 89 -4.25 10.40 12.85
C GLU A 89 -3.00 9.58 12.53
N VAL A 90 -3.14 8.44 11.84
CA VAL A 90 -2.01 7.57 11.50
C VAL A 90 -1.62 7.63 10.03
N ARG A 91 -2.35 8.36 9.18
CA ARG A 91 -2.12 8.37 7.72
C ARG A 91 -0.75 8.91 7.30
N HIS A 92 -0.03 9.61 8.18
CA HIS A 92 1.33 10.06 7.91
C HIS A 92 2.37 8.92 7.92
N LYS A 93 1.99 7.76 8.46
CA LYS A 93 2.86 6.59 8.53
C LYS A 93 2.99 5.89 7.18
N ALA A 94 3.95 4.96 7.07
CA ALA A 94 4.14 4.16 5.86
C ALA A 94 2.88 3.35 5.52
N ALA A 95 2.47 3.38 4.26
CA ALA A 95 1.25 2.72 3.80
C ALA A 95 1.27 1.22 4.06
N SER A 96 2.41 0.54 3.85
CA SER A 96 2.54 -0.90 4.11
C SER A 96 2.28 -1.26 5.56
N SER A 97 2.75 -0.45 6.50
CA SER A 97 2.47 -0.63 7.94
C SER A 97 0.97 -0.49 8.24
N LEU A 98 0.30 0.43 7.55
CA LEU A 98 -1.14 0.65 7.74
C LEU A 98 -1.97 -0.47 7.12
N VAL A 99 -1.54 -1.02 5.99
CA VAL A 99 -2.17 -2.25 5.42
C VAL A 99 -2.10 -3.38 6.44
N TYR A 100 -0.93 -3.61 7.02
CA TYR A 100 -0.76 -4.62 8.06
C TYR A 100 -1.65 -4.33 9.27
N ASN A 101 -1.65 -3.11 9.78
CA ASN A 101 -2.46 -2.74 10.94
C ASN A 101 -3.96 -2.89 10.70
N ALA A 102 -4.41 -2.62 9.47
CA ALA A 102 -5.82 -2.79 9.10
C ALA A 102 -6.28 -4.25 9.12
N LEU A 103 -5.37 -5.19 8.86
CA LEU A 103 -5.71 -6.58 8.61
C LEU A 103 -5.27 -7.55 9.72
N LYS A 104 -4.32 -7.17 10.56
CA LYS A 104 -3.67 -8.07 11.52
C LYS A 104 -4.63 -8.71 12.52
N ASP A 105 -5.62 -7.97 13.02
CA ASP A 105 -6.54 -8.48 14.04
C ASP A 105 -7.54 -9.48 13.48
N ILE A 106 -7.79 -9.42 12.18
CA ILE A 106 -8.76 -10.26 11.49
C ILE A 106 -8.09 -11.47 10.84
N PHE A 107 -6.91 -11.27 10.25
CA PHE A 107 -6.27 -12.24 9.36
C PHE A 107 -4.85 -12.64 9.78
N SER A 108 -4.43 -12.38 11.01
CA SER A 108 -3.12 -12.84 11.46
C SER A 108 -3.03 -14.36 11.42
N CYS A 109 -1.85 -14.88 11.10
CA CYS A 109 -1.60 -16.31 11.16
C CYS A 109 -1.67 -16.78 12.61
N LYS A 110 -2.43 -17.85 12.85
CA LYS A 110 -2.49 -18.45 14.19
C LYS A 110 -1.20 -19.19 14.44
N LYS A 111 -0.48 -18.79 15.48
CA LYS A 111 0.62 -19.59 16.02
C LYS A 111 0.02 -20.66 16.92
N GLU A 112 0.21 -21.89 16.52
CA GLU A 112 -0.03 -23.04 17.40
C GLU A 112 1.09 -23.17 18.42
#